data_5dec8db9e0f218f2522741b4096b3253
#
_entry.id   5dec8db9e0f218f2522741b4096b3253
#
_cell.length_a   1.000
_cell.length_b   1.000
_cell.length_c   1.000
_cell.angle_alpha   90.00
_cell.angle_beta   90.00
_cell.angle_gamma   90.00
#
_symmetry.space_group_name_H-M   'P 1'
#
loop_
_entity.id
_entity.type
_entity.pdbx_description
1 polymer ?
#
loop_
_entity_poly.entity_id
_entity_poly.type
_entity_poly.pdbx_seq_one_letter_code
_entity_poly.pdbx_strand_id
1 'polypeptide(L)'
;GLVGSEMCIRDRVKAVETVDECVGKLVDAVNKMGGVTLITADHGNADKMYAEDGTPFTAHTTNPVPLIVVGYDCKLKQNGGRLCDLAPTMLDIMGLAKPAEMTGVSLIEK
;
A
#
# COMPACT_ATOMS: atom_id res chain seq x y z
N GLY A 1 -9.49 13.01 17.58
CA GLY A 1 -9.26 12.88 16.19
C GLY A 1 -9.37 14.19 15.45
N LEU A 2 -8.96 14.17 14.23
CA LEU A 2 -8.98 15.34 13.37
C LEU A 2 -10.32 15.46 12.67
N VAL A 3 -10.79 16.69 12.53
CA VAL A 3 -12.03 16.99 11.84
C VAL A 3 -11.70 17.41 10.41
N GLY A 4 -12.35 16.78 9.44
CA GLY A 4 -12.09 17.06 8.03
C GLY A 4 -10.80 16.42 7.54
N SER A 5 -10.28 16.93 6.43
CA SER A 5 -9.07 16.40 5.79
C SER A 5 -7.79 17.07 6.27
N GLU A 6 -7.91 18.08 7.12
CA GLU A 6 -6.73 18.81 7.58
C GLU A 6 -6.01 18.04 8.68
N MET A 7 -4.71 17.90 8.50
CA MET A 7 -3.86 17.19 9.44
C MET A 7 -2.54 17.93 9.54
N CYS A 8 -2.19 18.38 10.74
CA CYS A 8 -0.90 19.06 10.95
C CYS A 8 0.26 18.06 10.83
N ILE A 9 1.48 18.56 10.66
CA ILE A 9 2.66 17.73 10.47
C ILE A 9 2.87 16.75 11.62
N ARG A 10 2.72 17.25 12.85
CA ARG A 10 2.89 16.42 14.05
C ARG A 10 1.88 15.26 14.06
N ASP A 11 0.63 15.54 13.73
CA ASP A 11 -0.43 14.53 13.71
C ASP A 11 -0.18 13.50 12.62
N ARG A 12 0.38 13.91 11.47
CA ARG A 12 0.75 12.97 10.41
C ARG A 12 1.85 12.03 10.84
N VAL A 13 2.88 12.55 11.52
CA VAL A 13 3.96 11.73 12.05
C VAL A 13 3.40 10.69 13.01
N LYS A 14 2.55 11.12 13.93
CA LYS A 14 1.92 10.21 14.89
C LYS A 14 1.03 9.19 14.19
N ALA A 15 0.28 9.60 13.18
CA ALA A 15 -0.57 8.69 12.42
C ALA A 15 0.25 7.62 11.70
N VAL A 16 1.36 8.00 11.07
CA VAL A 16 2.26 7.05 10.40
C VAL A 16 2.86 6.08 11.40
N GLU A 17 3.32 6.57 12.55
CA GLU A 17 3.86 5.71 13.60
C GLU A 17 2.83 4.68 14.09
N THR A 18 1.59 5.12 14.28
CA THR A 18 0.50 4.24 14.72
C THR A 18 0.18 3.19 13.67
N VAL A 19 0.10 3.59 12.41
CA VAL A 19 -0.14 2.67 11.30
C VAL A 19 0.99 1.65 11.20
N ASP A 20 2.23 2.09 11.31
CA ASP A 20 3.39 1.20 11.27
C ASP A 20 3.30 0.13 12.35
N GLU A 21 2.98 0.51 13.57
CA GLU A 21 2.82 -0.42 14.68
C GLU A 21 1.68 -1.42 14.42
N CYS A 22 0.55 -0.94 13.93
CA CYS A 22 -0.60 -1.80 13.62
C CYS A 22 -0.30 -2.77 12.47
N VAL A 23 0.38 -2.29 11.43
CA VAL A 23 0.77 -3.12 10.30
C VAL A 23 1.73 -4.22 10.77
N GLY A 24 2.68 -3.87 11.65
CA GLY A 24 3.59 -4.86 12.22
C GLY A 24 2.85 -5.99 12.93
N LYS A 25 1.85 -5.65 13.73
CA LYS A 25 1.03 -6.66 14.43
C LYS A 25 0.25 -7.54 13.45
N LEU A 26 -0.33 -6.95 12.42
CA LEU A 26 -1.06 -7.69 11.39
C LEU A 26 -0.14 -8.64 10.62
N VAL A 27 1.01 -8.15 10.21
CA VAL A 27 2.00 -8.96 9.48
C VAL A 27 2.45 -10.14 10.33
N ASP A 28 2.75 -9.91 11.61
CA ASP A 28 3.14 -10.99 12.52
C ASP A 28 2.04 -12.05 12.64
N ALA A 29 0.80 -11.63 12.79
CA ALA A 29 -0.33 -12.55 12.89
C ALA A 29 -0.51 -13.39 11.63
N VAL A 30 -0.41 -12.75 10.46
CA VAL A 30 -0.52 -13.45 9.16
C VAL A 30 0.64 -14.43 8.99
N ASN A 31 1.86 -14.01 9.34
CA ASN A 31 3.04 -14.89 9.23
C ASN A 31 2.92 -16.12 10.12
N LYS A 32 2.38 -15.98 11.32
CA LYS A 32 2.16 -17.12 12.23
C LYS A 32 1.20 -18.15 11.64
N MET A 33 0.28 -17.70 10.81
CA MET A 33 -0.68 -18.58 10.13
C MET A 33 -0.19 -19.08 8.78
N GLY A 34 1.02 -18.74 8.39
CA GLY A 34 1.57 -19.14 7.10
C GLY A 34 1.00 -18.38 5.93
N GLY A 35 0.41 -17.21 6.16
CA GLY A 35 -0.20 -16.40 5.11
C GLY A 35 0.76 -15.44 4.45
N VAL A 36 0.27 -14.74 3.46
CA VAL A 36 1.01 -13.71 2.70
C VAL A 36 0.29 -12.38 2.86
N THR A 37 1.06 -11.33 3.10
CA THR A 37 0.51 -9.97 3.25
C THR A 37 0.98 -9.10 2.08
N LEU A 38 0.05 -8.36 1.49
CA LEU A 38 0.36 -7.31 0.52
C LEU A 38 0.04 -5.97 1.18
N ILE A 39 1.02 -5.08 1.19
CA ILE A 39 0.90 -3.76 1.81
C ILE A 39 0.99 -2.71 0.71
N THR A 40 -0.04 -1.88 0.60
CA THR A 40 -0.09 -0.82 -0.40
C THR A 40 -1.01 0.30 0.08
N ALA A 41 -1.27 1.26 -0.78
CA ALA A 41 -2.21 2.35 -0.52
C ALA A 41 -3.03 2.62 -1.79
N ASP A 42 -4.16 3.30 -1.63
CA ASP A 42 -4.99 3.71 -2.76
C ASP A 42 -4.54 5.06 -3.33
N HIS A 43 -3.88 5.88 -2.51
CA HIS A 43 -3.34 7.18 -2.93
C HIS A 43 -2.28 7.63 -1.93
N GLY A 44 -1.53 8.67 -2.28
CA GLY A 44 -0.59 9.29 -1.38
C GLY A 44 -1.25 10.34 -0.49
N ASN A 45 -0.60 10.66 0.61
CA ASN A 45 -1.03 11.69 1.56
C ASN A 45 0.18 12.18 2.36
N ALA A 46 0.63 11.37 3.33
CA ALA A 46 1.73 11.74 4.22
C ALA A 46 3.10 11.77 3.53
N ASP A 47 3.20 11.27 2.30
CA ASP A 47 4.41 11.35 1.50
C ASP A 47 4.75 12.78 1.08
N LYS A 48 3.78 13.70 1.16
CA LYS A 48 4.00 15.13 0.92
C LYS A 48 3.51 15.91 2.13
N MET A 49 4.45 16.41 2.93
CA MET A 49 4.17 17.10 4.19
C MET A 49 3.98 18.60 4.01
N TYR A 50 4.64 19.20 3.02
CA TYR A 50 4.63 20.65 2.80
C TYR A 50 4.24 20.98 1.37
N ALA A 51 3.45 22.04 1.21
CA ALA A 51 3.20 22.65 -0.09
C ALA A 51 4.43 23.44 -0.55
N GLU A 52 4.43 23.90 -1.80
CA GLU A 52 5.55 24.66 -2.36
C GLU A 52 5.86 25.93 -1.58
N ASP A 53 4.84 26.54 -0.96
CA ASP A 53 5.00 27.75 -0.15
C ASP A 53 5.44 27.49 1.29
N GLY A 54 5.72 26.24 1.64
CA GLY A 54 6.17 25.85 2.98
C GLY A 54 5.06 25.58 3.98
N THR A 55 3.80 25.77 3.60
CA THR A 55 2.67 25.45 4.49
C THR A 55 2.41 23.95 4.50
N PRO A 56 1.73 23.41 5.55
CA PRO A 56 1.37 22.00 5.56
C PRO A 56 0.51 21.63 4.35
N PHE A 57 0.85 20.51 3.72
CA PHE A 57 0.08 19.98 2.60
C PHE A 57 -0.93 18.97 3.16
N THR A 58 -2.21 19.26 3.00
CA THR A 58 -3.29 18.49 3.61
C THR A 58 -4.11 17.67 2.62
N ALA A 59 -3.88 17.84 1.32
CA ALA A 59 -4.61 17.11 0.29
C ALA A 59 -3.99 15.74 0.03
N HIS A 60 -4.77 14.85 -0.59
CA HIS A 60 -4.26 13.58 -1.09
C HIS A 60 -3.32 13.85 -2.27
N THR A 61 -2.32 12.99 -2.45
CA THR A 61 -1.38 13.12 -3.56
C THR A 61 -1.62 12.05 -4.61
N THR A 62 -1.19 12.33 -5.84
CA THR A 62 -1.24 11.37 -6.94
C THR A 62 0.10 10.67 -7.15
N ASN A 63 1.01 10.83 -6.20
CA ASN A 63 2.31 10.15 -6.27
C ASN A 63 2.12 8.64 -6.27
N PRO A 64 3.01 7.90 -6.96
CA PRO A 64 2.97 6.45 -6.89
C PRO A 64 3.06 5.96 -5.45
N VAL A 65 2.33 4.89 -5.15
CA VAL A 65 2.33 4.28 -3.83
C VAL A 65 3.12 2.96 -3.88
N PRO A 66 3.71 2.54 -2.76
CA PRO A 66 4.46 1.30 -2.73
C PRO A 66 3.56 0.07 -2.76
N LEU A 67 4.13 -1.04 -3.19
CA LEU A 67 3.54 -2.36 -2.99
C LEU A 67 4.61 -3.24 -2.36
N ILE A 68 4.30 -3.79 -1.20
CA ILE A 68 5.21 -4.64 -0.43
C ILE A 68 4.55 -6.00 -0.25
N VAL A 69 5.27 -7.06 -0.57
CA VAL A 69 4.79 -8.44 -0.38
C VAL A 69 5.61 -9.06 0.75
N VAL A 70 4.93 -9.56 1.77
CA VAL A 70 5.55 -10.18 2.93
C VAL A 70 5.09 -11.64 3.04
N GLY A 71 6.03 -12.54 3.19
CA GLY A 71 5.72 -13.97 3.37
C GLY A 71 5.71 -14.79 2.07
N TYR A 72 6.10 -14.19 0.95
CA TYR A 72 6.18 -14.87 -0.33
C TYR A 72 7.44 -14.42 -1.08
N ASP A 73 8.26 -15.37 -1.49
CA ASP A 73 9.51 -15.07 -2.18
C ASP A 73 9.24 -14.83 -3.66
N CYS A 74 9.30 -13.58 -4.06
CA CYS A 74 9.05 -13.18 -5.47
C CYS A 74 9.71 -11.85 -5.76
N LYS A 75 9.86 -11.56 -7.05
CA LYS A 75 10.25 -10.24 -7.52
C LYS A 75 9.03 -9.54 -8.10
N LEU A 76 8.85 -8.28 -7.76
CA LEU A 76 7.78 -7.47 -8.31
C LEU A 76 8.30 -6.63 -9.47
N LYS A 77 7.43 -6.36 -10.44
CA LYS A 77 7.73 -5.43 -11.53
C LYS A 77 8.01 -4.06 -10.92
N GLN A 78 9.10 -3.42 -11.35
CA GLN A 78 9.55 -2.18 -10.74
C GLN A 78 8.75 -0.96 -11.14
N ASN A 79 8.14 -0.97 -12.31
CA ASN A 79 7.44 0.17 -12.84
C ASN A 79 6.06 -0.22 -13.35
N GLY A 80 5.16 0.72 -13.24
CA GLY A 80 3.80 0.55 -13.71
C GLY A 80 2.98 -0.29 -12.78
N GLY A 81 1.95 -0.44 -12.63
CA GLY A 81 1.07 -1.13 -11.70
C GLY A 81 -0.09 -0.22 -11.34
N ARG A 82 -1.22 -0.81 -11.21
CA ARG A 82 -2.45 -0.11 -10.88
C ARG A 82 -3.20 -0.91 -9.82
N LEU A 83 -4.15 -0.29 -9.17
CA LEU A 83 -4.94 -0.98 -8.16
C LEU A 83 -5.65 -2.22 -8.71
N CYS A 84 -6.06 -2.19 -9.97
CA CYS A 84 -6.71 -3.34 -10.61
C CYS A 84 -5.77 -4.54 -10.79
N ASP A 85 -4.48 -4.35 -10.57
CA ASP A 85 -3.48 -5.43 -10.69
C ASP A 85 -3.29 -6.20 -9.38
N LEU A 86 -3.84 -5.71 -8.27
CA LEU A 86 -3.66 -6.34 -6.96
C LEU A 86 -4.33 -7.70 -6.88
N ALA A 87 -5.59 -7.81 -7.28
CA ALA A 87 -6.30 -9.07 -7.24
C ALA A 87 -5.67 -10.12 -8.17
N PRO A 88 -5.27 -9.79 -9.42
CA PRO A 88 -4.50 -10.72 -10.23
C PRO A 88 -3.20 -11.18 -9.58
N THR A 89 -2.51 -10.27 -8.89
CA THR A 89 -1.27 -10.61 -8.16
C THR A 89 -1.56 -11.59 -7.04
N MET A 90 -2.63 -11.37 -6.27
CA MET A 90 -3.04 -12.27 -5.19
C MET A 90 -3.37 -13.67 -5.74
N LEU A 91 -4.11 -13.73 -6.85
CA LEU A 91 -4.45 -15.01 -7.48
C LEU A 91 -3.20 -15.75 -7.96
N ASP A 92 -2.24 -15.02 -8.51
CA ASP A 92 -0.96 -15.61 -8.94
C ASP A 92 -0.21 -16.23 -7.75
N ILE A 93 -0.15 -15.52 -6.63
CA ILE A 93 0.47 -16.04 -5.40
C ILE A 93 -0.25 -17.29 -4.90
N MET A 94 -1.57 -17.30 -5.01
CA MET A 94 -2.39 -18.46 -4.59
C MET A 94 -2.36 -19.61 -5.59
N GLY A 95 -1.79 -19.41 -6.77
CA GLY A 95 -1.76 -20.44 -7.80
C GLY A 95 -3.11 -20.63 -8.49
N LEU A 96 -3.96 -19.62 -8.46
CA LEU A 96 -5.30 -19.68 -9.06
C LEU A 96 -5.34 -18.95 -10.40
N ALA A 97 -6.17 -19.41 -11.31
CA ALA A 97 -6.33 -18.79 -12.60
C ALA A 97 -7.09 -17.46 -12.49
N LYS A 98 -6.66 -16.49 -13.28
CA LYS A 98 -7.34 -15.20 -13.34
C LYS A 98 -8.60 -15.31 -14.20
N PRO A 99 -9.77 -14.86 -13.71
CA PRO A 99 -10.99 -14.82 -14.54
C PRO A 99 -10.84 -13.90 -15.75
N ALA A 100 -11.54 -14.21 -16.83
CA ALA A 100 -11.47 -13.42 -18.06
C ALA A 100 -11.99 -11.98 -17.87
N GLU A 101 -12.91 -11.77 -16.96
CA GLU A 101 -13.47 -10.45 -16.64
C GLU A 101 -12.47 -9.54 -15.95
N MET A 102 -11.44 -10.10 -15.35
CA MET A 102 -10.42 -9.35 -14.61
C MET A 102 -9.39 -8.79 -15.60
N THR A 103 -9.36 -7.48 -15.76
CA THR A 103 -8.54 -6.81 -16.78
C THR A 103 -7.10 -6.51 -16.31
N GLY A 104 -6.85 -6.53 -15.00
CA GLY A 104 -5.51 -6.31 -14.49
C GLY A 104 -4.58 -7.48 -14.74
N VAL A 105 -3.31 -7.30 -14.46
CA VAL A 105 -2.27 -8.33 -14.64
C VAL A 105 -1.45 -8.47 -13.36
N SER A 106 -0.92 -9.66 -13.14
CA SER A 106 -0.06 -9.91 -11.99
C SER A 106 1.18 -9.01 -12.04
N LEU A 107 1.56 -8.47 -10.91
CA LEU A 107 2.77 -7.65 -10.76
C LEU A 107 4.00 -8.48 -10.40
N ILE A 108 3.87 -9.79 -10.30
CA ILE A 108 5.00 -10.66 -10.06
C ILE A 108 5.80 -10.80 -11.35
N GLU A 109 7.10 -10.54 -11.24
CA GLU A 109 8.03 -10.70 -12.34
C GLU A 109 8.39 -12.18 -12.50
N LYS A 110 8.22 -12.69 -13.69
CA LYS A 110 8.51 -14.10 -14.00
C LYS A 110 9.75 -14.25 -14.85
#